data_f32cd95ad778ba9f004524f175b0b51f
#
_entry.id   f32cd95ad778ba9f004524f175b0b51f
#
_cell.length_a   1.000
_cell.length_b   1.000
_cell.length_c   1.000
_cell.angle_alpha   90.00
_cell.angle_beta   90.00
_cell.angle_gamma   90.00
#
_symmetry.space_group_name_H-M   'P 1'
#
loop_
_entity.id
_entity.type
_entity.pdbx_description
1 polymer ?
#
loop_
_entity_poly.entity_id
_entity_poly.type
_entity_poly.pdbx_seq_one_letter_code
_entity_poly.pdbx_strand_id
1 'polypeptide(L)'
;MKKLILVASMLIAVYSCKKADAKSENNTEVTASSEAPKTSNKIVTLSGGITEIVSALGHESEIVGTDVTSTYPESLKATAKDLGHVRSMTIEPIMAVNPTLILASDKDINPELLGKIQSSGIQTEIFNQEYSVEGTKKLIEQVAKAIGNTDYQKLNNKIDEDMKQVQPIAKKPKVLFIYARGNNLMVAGKNTPMEKLIGLAGGENAINDFEDFKPLTPEAVVKANPDVLFFFTSGLQGAGGNEGVLKMPGVSQTNAGKNKNIIAMDGGLVSSFGPRLGEAVAGLNKLLIESAK
;
A
#
# COMPACT_ATOMS: atom_id res chain seq x y z
N MET A 1 72.30 -1.61 38.03
CA MET A 1 72.49 -2.16 39.40
C MET A 1 71.36 -3.16 39.63
N LYS A 2 71.71 -4.41 39.55
CA LYS A 2 71.53 -5.43 40.59
C LYS A 2 70.12 -5.62 41.05
N LYS A 3 69.47 -6.72 41.05
CA LYS A 3 69.72 -8.18 41.20
C LYS A 3 68.37 -8.81 41.29
N LEU A 4 68.06 -9.88 40.74
CA LEU A 4 68.32 -11.30 40.99
C LEU A 4 67.18 -12.02 41.74
N ILE A 5 66.56 -13.01 41.06
CA ILE A 5 66.50 -14.44 41.46
C ILE A 5 65.48 -14.81 42.55
N LEU A 6 64.55 -15.78 42.29
CA LEU A 6 64.56 -17.21 42.68
C LEU A 6 63.16 -17.78 42.41
N VAL A 7 62.87 -18.73 41.59
CA VAL A 7 62.98 -20.20 41.54
C VAL A 7 62.48 -20.94 42.79
N ALA A 8 61.48 -21.78 42.61
CA ALA A 8 61.29 -23.10 43.18
C ALA A 8 59.90 -23.61 42.77
N SER A 9 59.71 -24.53 41.92
CA SER A 9 59.98 -25.99 41.85
C SER A 9 59.25 -26.84 42.89
N MET A 10 58.68 -27.90 42.38
CA MET A 10 58.37 -29.21 42.98
C MET A 10 56.93 -29.48 43.36
N LEU A 11 56.30 -30.60 43.13
CA LEU A 11 56.57 -31.93 42.53
C LEU A 11 55.23 -32.70 42.51
N ILE A 12 54.90 -33.33 41.42
CA ILE A 12 54.43 -34.69 41.18
C ILE A 12 53.65 -35.42 42.29
N ALA A 13 52.46 -35.92 41.92
CA ALA A 13 52.09 -37.25 42.31
C ALA A 13 51.08 -37.84 41.28
N VAL A 14 51.57 -38.77 40.52
CA VAL A 14 50.84 -39.76 39.74
C VAL A 14 50.20 -40.78 40.67
N TYR A 15 48.95 -41.15 40.43
CA TYR A 15 48.45 -42.50 40.77
C TYR A 15 47.57 -43.02 39.67
N SER A 16 47.89 -44.27 39.36
CA SER A 16 47.51 -45.11 38.23
C SER A 16 46.26 -45.92 38.47
N CYS A 17 45.56 -46.20 37.38
CA CYS A 17 44.76 -47.40 37.01
C CYS A 17 43.61 -47.90 37.87
N LYS A 18 42.42 -48.00 37.23
CA LYS A 18 41.89 -49.32 36.86
C LYS A 18 40.72 -49.22 35.86
N LYS A 19 40.75 -50.11 34.88
CA LYS A 19 39.70 -50.38 33.88
C LYS A 19 38.44 -50.89 34.53
N ALA A 20 37.29 -50.52 33.97
CA ALA A 20 36.14 -51.41 33.73
C ALA A 20 35.16 -50.78 32.70
N ASP A 21 34.83 -51.55 31.77
CA ASP A 21 33.97 -51.60 30.63
C ASP A 21 32.73 -50.71 30.52
N ALA A 22 32.59 -50.18 29.29
CA ALA A 22 31.41 -50.13 28.42
C ALA A 22 30.09 -49.51 28.92
N LYS A 23 29.71 -48.34 28.35
CA LYS A 23 28.51 -48.14 27.55
C LYS A 23 28.57 -46.87 26.75
N SER A 24 28.31 -47.03 25.47
CA SER A 24 28.08 -45.98 24.49
C SER A 24 26.92 -45.08 24.92
N GLU A 25 27.15 -43.82 25.16
CA GLU A 25 26.10 -42.80 25.12
C GLU A 25 26.53 -41.72 24.14
N ASN A 26 25.73 -41.60 23.10
CA ASN A 26 25.79 -40.55 22.08
C ASN A 26 25.77 -39.16 22.75
N ASN A 27 26.85 -38.50 22.76
CA ASN A 27 26.90 -37.05 23.02
C ASN A 27 26.55 -36.35 21.71
N THR A 28 25.25 -36.05 21.53
CA THR A 28 24.80 -35.08 20.55
C THR A 28 25.18 -33.72 21.11
N GLU A 29 26.27 -33.14 20.63
CA GLU A 29 26.54 -31.71 20.77
C GLU A 29 25.39 -30.95 20.11
N VAL A 30 24.45 -30.47 20.91
CA VAL A 30 23.50 -29.46 20.51
C VAL A 30 24.30 -28.15 20.42
N THR A 31 24.78 -27.84 19.23
CA THR A 31 25.21 -26.50 18.87
C THR A 31 23.95 -25.62 18.94
N ALA A 32 23.71 -25.03 20.11
CA ALA A 32 22.80 -23.91 20.23
C ALA A 32 23.36 -22.75 19.41
N SER A 33 22.93 -22.59 18.17
CA SER A 33 23.09 -21.35 17.47
C SER A 33 22.26 -20.31 18.25
N SER A 34 22.93 -19.46 18.98
CA SER A 34 22.31 -18.26 19.53
C SER A 34 21.99 -17.32 18.38
N GLU A 35 20.86 -17.52 17.72
CA GLU A 35 20.24 -16.42 16.98
C GLU A 35 19.91 -15.35 18.03
N ALA A 36 20.59 -14.20 17.94
CA ALA A 36 20.18 -13.01 18.66
C ALA A 36 18.68 -12.79 18.36
N PRO A 37 17.86 -12.41 19.35
CA PRO A 37 16.44 -12.18 19.11
C PRO A 37 16.32 -11.14 17.99
N LYS A 38 15.78 -11.53 16.84
CA LYS A 38 15.35 -10.60 15.80
C LYS A 38 14.36 -9.69 16.48
N THR A 39 14.75 -8.46 16.81
CA THR A 39 13.82 -7.42 17.21
C THR A 39 12.83 -7.32 16.07
N SER A 40 11.57 -7.70 16.32
CA SER A 40 10.52 -7.57 15.30
C SER A 40 10.45 -6.11 14.90
N ASN A 41 10.48 -5.83 13.61
CA ASN A 41 10.32 -4.47 13.11
C ASN A 41 8.96 -3.92 13.60
N LYS A 42 8.94 -2.62 13.86
CA LYS A 42 7.72 -1.86 14.09
C LYS A 42 7.55 -0.91 12.90
N ILE A 43 6.74 -1.33 11.95
CA ILE A 43 6.60 -0.63 10.68
C ILE A 43 5.42 0.32 10.75
N VAL A 44 5.63 1.57 10.36
CA VAL A 44 4.58 2.52 10.05
C VAL A 44 4.49 2.67 8.53
N THR A 45 3.30 2.51 7.98
CA THR A 45 3.03 2.69 6.56
C THR A 45 2.09 3.86 6.34
N LEU A 46 2.48 4.82 5.50
CA LEU A 46 1.75 6.06 5.24
C LEU A 46 1.19 6.12 3.81
N SER A 47 0.74 4.98 3.30
CA SER A 47 0.08 4.83 1.99
C SER A 47 -0.60 3.47 1.91
N GLY A 48 -1.86 3.43 1.46
CA GLY A 48 -2.63 2.18 1.31
C GLY A 48 -1.93 1.15 0.44
N GLY A 49 -1.32 1.56 -0.67
CA GLY A 49 -0.57 0.65 -1.55
C GLY A 49 0.65 0.01 -0.87
N ILE A 50 1.41 0.79 -0.10
CA ILE A 50 2.55 0.29 0.67
C ILE A 50 2.09 -0.66 1.77
N THR A 51 1.00 -0.33 2.48
CA THR A 51 0.40 -1.19 3.50
C THR A 51 0.02 -2.55 2.93
N GLU A 52 -0.65 -2.57 1.78
CA GLU A 52 -1.01 -3.81 1.09
C GLU A 52 0.22 -4.63 0.69
N ILE A 53 1.30 -3.99 0.21
CA ILE A 53 2.55 -4.67 -0.17
C ILE A 53 3.18 -5.34 1.06
N VAL A 54 3.36 -4.59 2.15
CA VAL A 54 3.96 -5.12 3.40
C VAL A 54 3.16 -6.31 3.92
N SER A 55 1.83 -6.19 3.96
CA SER A 55 0.93 -7.28 4.38
C SER A 55 1.01 -8.49 3.45
N ALA A 56 0.98 -8.29 2.13
CA ALA A 56 1.02 -9.37 1.14
C ALA A 56 2.37 -10.11 1.12
N LEU A 57 3.43 -9.47 1.59
CA LEU A 57 4.75 -10.07 1.78
C LEU A 57 4.89 -10.81 3.12
N GLY A 58 3.83 -10.89 3.94
CA GLY A 58 3.81 -11.64 5.20
C GLY A 58 4.29 -10.87 6.43
N HIS A 59 4.46 -9.55 6.33
CA HIS A 59 4.91 -8.68 7.42
C HIS A 59 3.78 -7.90 8.09
N GLU A 60 2.53 -8.34 7.94
CA GLU A 60 1.35 -7.67 8.49
C GLU A 60 1.44 -7.45 10.01
N SER A 61 1.92 -8.45 10.75
CA SER A 61 2.07 -8.38 12.21
C SER A 61 3.12 -7.38 12.69
N GLU A 62 3.98 -6.89 11.79
CA GLU A 62 5.00 -5.88 12.09
C GLU A 62 4.46 -4.45 11.91
N ILE A 63 3.27 -4.29 11.28
CA ILE A 63 2.65 -2.98 11.07
C ILE A 63 2.01 -2.52 12.37
N VAL A 64 2.56 -1.44 12.96
CA VAL A 64 2.08 -0.86 14.21
C VAL A 64 1.22 0.40 14.03
N GLY A 65 1.28 1.02 12.85
CA GLY A 65 0.50 2.21 12.52
C GLY A 65 0.34 2.41 11.03
N THR A 66 -0.83 2.92 10.63
CA THR A 66 -1.21 3.15 9.23
C THR A 66 -1.91 4.50 9.08
N ASP A 67 -1.94 5.05 7.86
CA ASP A 67 -2.81 6.16 7.53
C ASP A 67 -4.24 5.70 7.19
N VAL A 68 -5.19 6.61 7.11
CA VAL A 68 -6.62 6.30 6.84
C VAL A 68 -6.88 5.68 5.46
N THR A 69 -5.94 5.77 4.51
CA THR A 69 -6.08 5.17 3.18
C THR A 69 -5.77 3.67 3.19
N SER A 70 -5.17 3.18 4.26
CA SER A 70 -4.78 1.79 4.50
C SER A 70 -5.98 0.96 4.95
N THR A 71 -6.94 0.73 4.07
CA THR A 71 -8.19 0.02 4.37
C THR A 71 -8.13 -1.49 4.19
N TYR A 72 -7.04 -2.01 3.61
CA TYR A 72 -6.82 -3.42 3.35
C TYR A 72 -5.39 -3.85 3.74
N PRO A 73 -5.21 -5.05 4.32
CA PRO A 73 -6.26 -5.98 4.74
C PRO A 73 -7.05 -5.46 5.96
N GLU A 74 -8.32 -5.91 6.07
CA GLU A 74 -9.22 -5.41 7.13
C GLU A 74 -8.77 -5.76 8.54
N SER A 75 -8.00 -6.84 8.69
CA SER A 75 -7.37 -7.29 9.95
C SER A 75 -6.53 -6.19 10.62
N LEU A 76 -5.91 -5.31 9.84
CA LEU A 76 -5.09 -4.20 10.37
C LEU A 76 -5.89 -3.20 11.22
N LYS A 77 -7.20 -3.09 11.04
CA LYS A 77 -8.05 -2.23 11.89
C LYS A 77 -8.02 -2.65 13.37
N ALA A 78 -7.74 -3.93 13.65
CA ALA A 78 -7.65 -4.45 15.02
C ALA A 78 -6.23 -4.42 15.58
N THR A 79 -5.20 -4.38 14.74
CA THR A 79 -3.80 -4.59 15.14
C THR A 79 -2.92 -3.36 14.97
N ALA A 80 -3.20 -2.50 14.00
CA ALA A 80 -2.45 -1.29 13.74
C ALA A 80 -3.20 -0.04 14.20
N LYS A 81 -2.46 0.96 14.67
CA LYS A 81 -3.03 2.26 15.07
C LYS A 81 -3.37 3.07 13.82
N ASP A 82 -4.61 3.56 13.72
CA ASP A 82 -4.97 4.60 12.76
C ASP A 82 -4.31 5.92 13.18
N LEU A 83 -3.42 6.44 12.35
CA LEU A 83 -2.64 7.66 12.58
C LEU A 83 -3.29 8.90 11.97
N GLY A 84 -4.40 8.73 11.24
CA GLY A 84 -5.12 9.79 10.56
C GLY A 84 -4.68 9.97 9.09
N HIS A 85 -5.04 11.11 8.50
CA HIS A 85 -4.78 11.37 7.07
C HIS A 85 -3.37 11.94 6.88
N VAL A 86 -2.53 11.25 6.09
CA VAL A 86 -1.11 11.59 5.91
C VAL A 86 -0.86 13.05 5.49
N ARG A 87 -1.72 13.65 4.66
CA ARG A 87 -1.58 15.05 4.20
C ARG A 87 -1.79 16.09 5.31
N SER A 88 -2.49 15.75 6.40
CA SER A 88 -2.73 16.60 7.54
C SER A 88 -2.18 16.05 8.85
N MET A 89 -1.43 14.93 8.77
CA MET A 89 -0.84 14.26 9.91
C MET A 89 0.35 15.06 10.46
N THR A 90 0.48 15.04 11.78
CA THR A 90 1.66 15.53 12.48
C THR A 90 2.55 14.36 12.86
N ILE A 91 3.75 14.64 13.40
CA ILE A 91 4.70 13.57 13.74
C ILE A 91 4.33 12.82 15.02
N GLU A 92 3.59 13.43 15.93
CA GLU A 92 3.32 12.90 17.26
C GLU A 92 2.58 11.54 17.23
N PRO A 93 1.51 11.32 16.42
CA PRO A 93 0.88 10.02 16.31
C PRO A 93 1.85 8.91 15.82
N ILE A 94 2.78 9.26 14.92
CA ILE A 94 3.79 8.33 14.40
C ILE A 94 4.75 7.94 15.53
N MET A 95 5.27 8.92 16.26
CA MET A 95 6.22 8.67 17.35
C MET A 95 5.58 7.89 18.50
N ALA A 96 4.29 8.06 18.75
CA ALA A 96 3.57 7.38 19.83
C ALA A 96 3.52 5.86 19.68
N VAL A 97 3.68 5.31 18.47
CA VAL A 97 3.74 3.85 18.23
C VAL A 97 5.16 3.30 18.24
N ASN A 98 6.18 4.15 18.52
CA ASN A 98 7.60 3.79 18.60
C ASN A 98 8.08 2.97 17.40
N PRO A 99 7.98 3.48 16.16
CA PRO A 99 8.37 2.74 14.96
C PRO A 99 9.89 2.57 14.88
N THR A 100 10.32 1.48 14.24
CA THR A 100 11.72 1.28 13.83
C THR A 100 11.92 1.56 12.34
N LEU A 101 10.83 1.53 11.55
CA LEU A 101 10.84 1.78 10.12
C LEU A 101 9.57 2.54 9.70
N ILE A 102 9.73 3.58 8.91
CA ILE A 102 8.63 4.35 8.31
C ILE A 102 8.71 4.21 6.79
N LEU A 103 7.60 3.81 6.16
CA LEU A 103 7.46 3.66 4.71
C LEU A 103 6.39 4.63 4.22
N ALA A 104 6.71 5.48 3.26
CA ALA A 104 5.78 6.48 2.74
C ALA A 104 5.93 6.69 1.23
N SER A 105 4.88 7.22 0.59
CA SER A 105 4.89 7.65 -0.79
C SER A 105 5.21 9.15 -0.89
N ASP A 106 6.01 9.54 -1.87
CA ASP A 106 6.30 10.94 -2.21
C ASP A 106 5.05 11.72 -2.65
N LYS A 107 4.01 11.01 -3.10
CA LYS A 107 2.74 11.61 -3.56
C LYS A 107 1.81 12.02 -2.42
N ASP A 108 1.95 11.39 -1.27
CA ASP A 108 1.00 11.54 -0.17
C ASP A 108 1.55 12.36 0.99
N ILE A 109 2.85 12.24 1.29
CA ILE A 109 3.46 12.91 2.44
C ILE A 109 3.67 14.40 2.16
N ASN A 110 3.27 15.27 3.11
CA ASN A 110 3.57 16.68 2.99
C ASN A 110 5.02 17.01 3.40
N PRO A 111 5.64 18.08 2.84
CA PRO A 111 7.03 18.40 3.09
C PRO A 111 7.39 18.68 4.56
N GLU A 112 6.46 19.24 5.35
CA GLU A 112 6.69 19.53 6.77
C GLU A 112 6.80 18.24 7.58
N LEU A 113 5.87 17.30 7.36
CA LEU A 113 5.91 15.99 8.01
C LEU A 113 7.17 15.22 7.60
N LEU A 114 7.51 15.23 6.30
CA LEU A 114 8.71 14.58 5.79
C LEU A 114 9.97 15.09 6.50
N GLY A 115 10.13 16.42 6.63
CA GLY A 115 11.27 17.02 7.34
C GLY A 115 11.36 16.59 8.80
N LYS A 116 10.22 16.51 9.51
CA LYS A 116 10.17 16.05 10.90
C LYS A 116 10.52 14.56 11.04
N ILE A 117 10.02 13.72 10.14
CA ILE A 117 10.34 12.28 10.10
C ILE A 117 11.85 12.10 9.86
N GLN A 118 12.42 12.76 8.87
CA GLN A 118 13.87 12.68 8.57
C GLN A 118 14.73 13.14 9.75
N SER A 119 14.28 14.14 10.52
CA SER A 119 14.96 14.65 11.70
C SER A 119 14.81 13.75 12.93
N SER A 120 13.89 12.79 12.93
CA SER A 120 13.64 11.90 14.07
C SER A 120 14.72 10.84 14.30
N GLY A 121 15.58 10.58 13.30
CA GLY A 121 16.57 9.51 13.32
C GLY A 121 16.00 8.09 13.10
N ILE A 122 14.68 7.95 12.85
CA ILE A 122 14.07 6.67 12.53
C ILE A 122 14.37 6.33 11.06
N GLN A 123 14.69 5.05 10.81
CA GLN A 123 14.86 4.57 9.43
C GLN A 123 13.61 4.88 8.62
N THR A 124 13.77 5.57 7.49
CA THR A 124 12.65 6.04 6.67
C THR A 124 12.94 5.85 5.20
N GLU A 125 12.02 5.21 4.51
CA GLU A 125 12.07 5.02 3.05
C GLU A 125 10.90 5.74 2.40
N ILE A 126 11.22 6.65 1.46
CA ILE A 126 10.24 7.39 0.68
C ILE A 126 10.29 6.89 -0.76
N PHE A 127 9.20 6.32 -1.21
CA PHE A 127 9.09 5.73 -2.54
C PHE A 127 8.48 6.72 -3.53
N ASN A 128 9.08 6.82 -4.71
CA ASN A 128 8.46 7.52 -5.84
C ASN A 128 7.37 6.61 -6.43
N GLN A 129 6.12 7.01 -6.28
CA GLN A 129 4.98 6.26 -6.79
C GLN A 129 4.60 6.72 -8.19
N GLU A 130 4.73 5.82 -9.15
CA GLU A 130 4.24 5.99 -10.51
C GLU A 130 2.94 5.19 -10.70
N TYR A 131 1.87 5.85 -11.16
CA TYR A 131 0.57 5.23 -11.39
C TYR A 131 0.54 4.50 -12.73
N SER A 132 1.23 3.37 -12.80
CA SER A 132 1.30 2.46 -13.95
C SER A 132 1.48 1.02 -13.46
N VAL A 133 1.34 0.03 -14.35
CA VAL A 133 1.60 -1.38 -14.02
C VAL A 133 3.07 -1.56 -13.65
N GLU A 134 3.97 -1.03 -14.45
CA GLU A 134 5.41 -1.10 -14.24
C GLU A 134 5.84 -0.35 -12.99
N GLY A 135 5.26 0.84 -12.74
CA GLY A 135 5.52 1.62 -11.53
C GLY A 135 5.08 0.88 -10.27
N THR A 136 3.92 0.22 -10.31
CA THR A 136 3.42 -0.59 -9.20
C THR A 136 4.34 -1.79 -8.92
N LYS A 137 4.78 -2.52 -9.96
CA LYS A 137 5.72 -3.63 -9.79
C LYS A 137 7.07 -3.17 -9.22
N LYS A 138 7.55 -2.02 -9.65
CA LYS A 138 8.77 -1.41 -9.11
C LYS A 138 8.59 -1.01 -7.64
N LEU A 139 7.44 -0.45 -7.27
CA LEU A 139 7.12 -0.14 -5.88
C LEU A 139 7.12 -1.40 -5.02
N ILE A 140 6.50 -2.50 -5.48
CA ILE A 140 6.49 -3.79 -4.79
C ILE A 140 7.93 -4.27 -4.54
N GLU A 141 8.79 -4.22 -5.55
CA GLU A 141 10.20 -4.61 -5.40
C GLU A 141 10.94 -3.72 -4.40
N GLN A 142 10.74 -2.40 -4.45
CA GLN A 142 11.41 -1.46 -3.57
C GLN A 142 10.99 -1.64 -2.12
N VAL A 143 9.68 -1.79 -1.86
CA VAL A 143 9.15 -2.05 -0.52
C VAL A 143 9.65 -3.39 0.01
N ALA A 144 9.65 -4.44 -0.82
CA ALA A 144 10.19 -5.74 -0.44
C ALA A 144 11.66 -5.64 0.02
N LYS A 145 12.50 -4.94 -0.74
CA LYS A 145 13.91 -4.70 -0.37
C LYS A 145 14.04 -3.94 0.95
N ALA A 146 13.21 -2.92 1.18
CA ALA A 146 13.24 -2.11 2.39
C ALA A 146 12.92 -2.92 3.65
N ILE A 147 12.06 -3.94 3.55
CA ILE A 147 11.72 -4.83 4.67
C ILE A 147 12.54 -6.14 4.68
N GLY A 148 13.56 -6.26 3.81
CA GLY A 148 14.43 -7.44 3.75
C GLY A 148 13.75 -8.69 3.17
N ASN A 149 12.69 -8.53 2.37
CA ASN A 149 11.96 -9.63 1.74
C ASN A 149 12.41 -9.81 0.28
N THR A 150 12.55 -11.06 -0.19
CA THR A 150 12.99 -11.39 -1.55
C THR A 150 11.91 -12.05 -2.40
N ASP A 151 10.76 -12.42 -1.80
CA ASP A 151 9.70 -13.21 -2.44
C ASP A 151 8.57 -12.33 -3.01
N TYR A 152 8.94 -11.25 -3.70
CA TYR A 152 7.97 -10.30 -4.26
C TYR A 152 7.49 -10.66 -5.67
N GLN A 153 8.19 -11.53 -6.40
CA GLN A 153 7.86 -11.87 -7.78
C GLN A 153 6.45 -12.46 -7.95
N LYS A 154 5.96 -13.18 -6.94
CA LYS A 154 4.60 -13.70 -6.96
C LYS A 154 3.53 -12.61 -7.05
N LEU A 155 3.78 -11.45 -6.40
CA LEU A 155 2.86 -10.30 -6.47
C LEU A 155 2.89 -9.67 -7.86
N ASN A 156 4.07 -9.51 -8.45
CA ASN A 156 4.22 -9.01 -9.80
C ASN A 156 3.56 -9.93 -10.84
N ASN A 157 3.76 -11.24 -10.71
CA ASN A 157 3.14 -12.24 -11.60
C ASN A 157 1.60 -12.22 -11.47
N LYS A 158 1.07 -12.05 -10.24
CA LYS A 158 -0.37 -11.93 -10.01
C LYS A 158 -0.97 -10.74 -10.75
N ILE A 159 -0.30 -9.57 -10.71
CA ILE A 159 -0.72 -8.40 -11.49
C ILE A 159 -0.76 -8.73 -12.97
N ASP A 160 0.29 -9.38 -13.52
CA ASP A 160 0.33 -9.74 -14.93
C ASP A 160 -0.78 -10.70 -15.34
N GLU A 161 -1.11 -11.67 -14.48
CA GLU A 161 -2.20 -12.61 -14.73
C GLU A 161 -3.56 -11.93 -14.71
N ASP A 162 -3.80 -11.05 -13.76
CA ASP A 162 -5.06 -10.31 -13.68
C ASP A 162 -5.22 -9.35 -14.86
N MET A 163 -4.13 -8.70 -15.29
CA MET A 163 -4.14 -7.83 -16.47
C MET A 163 -4.51 -8.55 -17.77
N LYS A 164 -4.27 -9.87 -17.89
CA LYS A 164 -4.73 -10.67 -19.05
C LYS A 164 -6.25 -10.80 -19.14
N GLN A 165 -6.98 -10.51 -18.06
CA GLN A 165 -8.43 -10.53 -18.03
C GLN A 165 -9.06 -9.27 -18.63
N VAL A 166 -8.27 -8.22 -18.84
CA VAL A 166 -8.73 -6.95 -19.43
C VAL A 166 -9.08 -7.18 -20.90
N GLN A 167 -10.35 -6.95 -21.24
CA GLN A 167 -10.85 -7.12 -22.59
C GLN A 167 -10.78 -5.81 -23.37
N PRO A 168 -10.50 -5.84 -24.68
CA PRO A 168 -10.48 -4.63 -25.49
C PRO A 168 -11.89 -4.03 -25.59
N ILE A 169 -11.99 -2.71 -25.48
CA ILE A 169 -13.21 -1.94 -25.66
C ILE A 169 -13.12 -1.20 -27.00
N ALA A 170 -13.99 -1.52 -27.95
CA ALA A 170 -13.92 -0.98 -29.31
C ALA A 170 -14.11 0.56 -29.34
N LYS A 171 -15.03 1.09 -28.54
CA LYS A 171 -15.25 2.53 -28.36
C LYS A 171 -15.04 2.86 -26.89
N LYS A 172 -13.95 3.54 -26.58
CA LYS A 172 -13.61 3.93 -25.20
C LYS A 172 -14.72 4.82 -24.62
N PRO A 173 -15.39 4.41 -23.53
CA PRO A 173 -16.37 5.27 -22.87
C PRO A 173 -15.67 6.42 -22.16
N LYS A 174 -16.30 7.60 -22.16
CA LYS A 174 -15.88 8.73 -21.35
C LYS A 174 -16.36 8.52 -19.93
N VAL A 175 -15.41 8.38 -19.01
CA VAL A 175 -15.66 8.09 -17.58
C VAL A 175 -15.38 9.32 -16.75
N LEU A 176 -16.37 9.79 -15.99
CA LEU A 176 -16.18 10.86 -15.01
C LEU A 176 -16.09 10.25 -13.62
N PHE A 177 -14.88 10.25 -13.04
CA PHE A 177 -14.72 9.88 -11.65
C PHE A 177 -15.11 11.04 -10.74
N ILE A 178 -16.00 10.77 -9.78
CA ILE A 178 -16.47 11.72 -8.77
C ILE A 178 -16.09 11.21 -7.38
N TYR A 179 -15.19 11.93 -6.72
CA TYR A 179 -14.91 11.74 -5.29
C TYR A 179 -15.98 12.47 -4.49
N ALA A 180 -16.78 11.73 -3.73
CA ALA A 180 -17.85 12.27 -2.90
C ALA A 180 -17.55 11.98 -1.41
N ARG A 181 -17.49 13.03 -0.58
CA ARG A 181 -17.34 12.93 0.87
C ARG A 181 -18.16 14.03 1.56
N GLY A 182 -19.32 13.64 2.11
CA GLY A 182 -20.31 14.60 2.57
C GLY A 182 -20.75 15.51 1.42
N ASN A 183 -20.72 16.81 1.66
CA ASN A 183 -21.07 17.82 0.63
C ASN A 183 -19.90 18.17 -0.30
N ASN A 184 -18.73 17.58 -0.08
CA ASN A 184 -17.57 17.86 -0.93
C ASN A 184 -17.55 16.88 -2.10
N LEU A 185 -17.77 17.40 -3.31
CA LEU A 185 -17.72 16.66 -4.57
C LEU A 185 -16.54 17.18 -5.39
N MET A 186 -15.63 16.28 -5.75
CA MET A 186 -14.45 16.59 -6.56
C MET A 186 -14.42 15.68 -7.77
N VAL A 187 -13.87 16.16 -8.89
CA VAL A 187 -13.64 15.36 -10.10
C VAL A 187 -12.15 15.21 -10.37
N ALA A 188 -11.76 14.04 -10.87
CA ALA A 188 -10.38 13.74 -11.22
C ALA A 188 -10.03 14.26 -12.61
N GLY A 189 -9.02 15.13 -12.69
CA GLY A 189 -8.36 15.54 -13.91
C GLY A 189 -7.20 14.62 -14.29
N LYS A 190 -6.27 15.14 -15.11
CA LYS A 190 -5.02 14.45 -15.50
C LYS A 190 -4.09 14.23 -14.31
N ASN A 191 -3.17 13.29 -14.46
CA ASN A 191 -2.14 12.93 -13.49
C ASN A 191 -2.68 12.41 -12.14
N THR A 192 -3.96 12.01 -12.08
CA THR A 192 -4.56 11.37 -10.92
C THR A 192 -4.50 9.83 -11.03
N PRO A 193 -4.48 9.09 -9.91
CA PRO A 193 -4.58 7.63 -9.96
C PRO A 193 -5.85 7.17 -10.67
N MET A 194 -6.96 7.92 -10.57
CA MET A 194 -8.22 7.56 -11.23
C MET A 194 -8.15 7.72 -12.75
N GLU A 195 -7.52 8.77 -13.26
CA GLU A 195 -7.30 8.92 -14.71
C GLU A 195 -6.46 7.76 -15.25
N LYS A 196 -5.40 7.38 -14.54
CA LYS A 196 -4.56 6.25 -14.96
C LYS A 196 -5.31 4.91 -14.91
N LEU A 197 -6.07 4.65 -13.84
CA LEU A 197 -6.88 3.43 -13.71
C LEU A 197 -7.93 3.32 -14.84
N ILE A 198 -8.66 4.43 -15.12
CA ILE A 198 -9.64 4.49 -16.21
C ILE A 198 -8.98 4.14 -17.55
N GLY A 199 -7.78 4.71 -17.81
CA GLY A 199 -7.02 4.41 -19.02
C GLY A 199 -6.60 2.94 -19.14
N LEU A 200 -6.08 2.36 -18.07
CA LEU A 200 -5.69 0.95 -17.98
C LEU A 200 -6.90 0.02 -18.21
N ALA A 201 -8.07 0.41 -17.73
CA ALA A 201 -9.32 -0.34 -17.90
C ALA A 201 -9.98 -0.16 -19.28
N GLY A 202 -9.36 0.60 -20.19
CA GLY A 202 -9.87 0.80 -21.55
C GLY A 202 -10.90 1.92 -21.70
N GLY A 203 -11.09 2.76 -20.67
CA GLY A 203 -11.88 3.99 -20.73
C GLY A 203 -11.06 5.22 -21.13
N GLU A 204 -11.73 6.37 -21.18
CA GLU A 204 -11.14 7.70 -21.36
C GLU A 204 -11.60 8.59 -20.20
N ASN A 205 -10.68 9.29 -19.51
CA ASN A 205 -11.09 10.25 -18.50
C ASN A 205 -11.87 11.41 -19.15
N ALA A 206 -13.09 11.66 -18.66
CA ALA A 206 -13.97 12.69 -19.21
C ALA A 206 -13.42 14.13 -19.01
N ILE A 207 -12.51 14.30 -18.07
CA ILE A 207 -11.84 15.57 -17.73
C ILE A 207 -10.38 15.52 -18.16
N ASN A 208 -9.99 16.39 -19.10
CA ASN A 208 -8.62 16.46 -19.61
C ASN A 208 -8.05 17.90 -19.73
N ASP A 209 -8.76 18.89 -19.19
CA ASP A 209 -8.39 20.31 -19.26
C ASP A 209 -7.68 20.84 -18.02
N PHE A 210 -7.52 20.02 -16.96
CA PHE A 210 -6.74 20.34 -15.78
C PHE A 210 -6.05 19.11 -15.17
N GLU A 211 -5.16 19.34 -14.23
CA GLU A 211 -4.47 18.33 -13.42
C GLU A 211 -5.06 18.26 -12.02
N ASP A 212 -4.81 17.15 -11.32
CA ASP A 212 -5.30 16.86 -9.98
C ASP A 212 -6.84 16.84 -9.84
N PHE A 213 -7.33 17.09 -8.64
CA PHE A 213 -8.75 17.12 -8.33
C PHE A 213 -9.25 18.55 -8.23
N LYS A 214 -10.43 18.81 -8.82
CA LYS A 214 -11.13 20.10 -8.67
C LYS A 214 -12.58 19.88 -8.21
N PRO A 215 -13.18 20.90 -7.56
CA PRO A 215 -14.59 20.86 -7.21
C PRO A 215 -15.48 20.57 -8.44
N LEU A 216 -16.46 19.69 -8.24
CA LEU A 216 -17.49 19.40 -9.25
C LEU A 216 -18.41 20.61 -9.40
N THR A 217 -18.64 21.07 -10.64
CA THR A 217 -19.70 22.03 -10.94
C THR A 217 -20.67 21.46 -11.97
N PRO A 218 -21.95 21.88 -11.95
CA PRO A 218 -22.93 21.42 -12.94
C PRO A 218 -22.50 21.64 -14.38
N GLU A 219 -21.87 22.78 -14.65
CA GLU A 219 -21.35 23.15 -15.98
C GLU A 219 -20.22 22.21 -16.41
N ALA A 220 -19.32 21.85 -15.50
CA ALA A 220 -18.24 20.89 -15.78
C ALA A 220 -18.79 19.51 -16.13
N VAL A 221 -19.82 19.03 -15.42
CA VAL A 221 -20.48 17.75 -15.70
C VAL A 221 -21.10 17.76 -17.10
N VAL A 222 -21.86 18.81 -17.43
CA VAL A 222 -22.54 18.94 -18.73
C VAL A 222 -21.50 19.05 -19.87
N LYS A 223 -20.45 19.87 -19.69
CA LYS A 223 -19.37 20.02 -20.67
C LYS A 223 -18.62 18.71 -20.91
N ALA A 224 -18.30 17.98 -19.85
CA ALA A 224 -17.62 16.68 -19.94
C ALA A 224 -18.49 15.62 -20.65
N ASN A 225 -19.80 15.69 -20.49
CA ASN A 225 -20.79 14.77 -21.04
C ASN A 225 -20.32 13.30 -20.97
N PRO A 226 -20.09 12.76 -19.76
CA PRO A 226 -19.60 11.41 -19.59
C PRO A 226 -20.62 10.36 -20.06
N ASP A 227 -20.09 9.22 -20.49
CA ASP A 227 -20.88 8.02 -20.78
C ASP A 227 -21.11 7.18 -19.51
N VAL A 228 -20.20 7.30 -18.53
CA VAL A 228 -20.24 6.59 -17.25
C VAL A 228 -19.83 7.53 -16.12
N LEU A 229 -20.57 7.49 -15.00
CA LEU A 229 -20.17 8.10 -13.72
C LEU A 229 -19.58 7.02 -12.83
N PHE A 230 -18.36 7.28 -12.33
CA PHE A 230 -17.63 6.35 -11.49
C PHE A 230 -17.42 6.93 -10.09
N PHE A 231 -17.70 6.14 -9.06
CA PHE A 231 -17.58 6.55 -7.65
C PHE A 231 -16.80 5.50 -6.86
N PHE A 232 -16.28 5.91 -5.72
CA PHE A 232 -16.03 4.95 -4.65
C PHE A 232 -17.37 4.47 -4.06
N THR A 233 -17.45 3.21 -3.64
CA THR A 233 -18.69 2.63 -3.07
C THR A 233 -19.22 3.47 -1.90
N SER A 234 -18.36 3.89 -0.99
CA SER A 234 -18.72 4.75 0.13
C SER A 234 -19.19 6.15 -0.31
N GLY A 235 -18.58 6.68 -1.37
CA GLY A 235 -18.96 7.96 -1.96
C GLY A 235 -20.34 7.91 -2.61
N LEU A 236 -20.63 6.85 -3.37
CA LEU A 236 -21.94 6.64 -3.97
C LEU A 236 -23.03 6.52 -2.90
N GLN A 237 -22.79 5.75 -1.84
CA GLN A 237 -23.70 5.63 -0.71
C GLN A 237 -23.95 6.98 -0.04
N GLY A 238 -22.88 7.74 0.25
CA GLY A 238 -22.97 9.07 0.85
C GLY A 238 -23.69 10.09 -0.03
N ALA A 239 -23.67 9.92 -1.34
CA ALA A 239 -24.38 10.75 -2.31
C ALA A 239 -25.87 10.39 -2.46
N GLY A 240 -26.40 9.44 -1.69
CA GLY A 240 -27.79 8.98 -1.75
C GLY A 240 -28.00 7.87 -2.78
N GLY A 241 -26.95 7.13 -3.14
CA GLY A 241 -27.00 6.06 -4.13
C GLY A 241 -27.26 6.58 -5.55
N ASN A 242 -27.63 5.68 -6.44
CA ASN A 242 -27.92 6.03 -7.85
C ASN A 242 -28.99 7.13 -7.97
N GLU A 243 -30.03 7.07 -7.15
CA GLU A 243 -31.11 8.07 -7.20
C GLU A 243 -30.62 9.48 -6.78
N GLY A 244 -29.75 9.55 -5.77
CA GLY A 244 -29.15 10.82 -5.33
C GLY A 244 -28.27 11.41 -6.43
N VAL A 245 -27.43 10.58 -7.05
CA VAL A 245 -26.55 10.99 -8.15
C VAL A 245 -27.34 11.48 -9.36
N LEU A 246 -28.43 10.80 -9.75
CA LEU A 246 -29.27 11.23 -10.86
C LEU A 246 -29.97 12.58 -10.63
N LYS A 247 -30.14 12.99 -9.36
CA LYS A 247 -30.70 14.31 -8.98
C LYS A 247 -29.62 15.40 -8.90
N MET A 248 -28.34 15.07 -9.02
CA MET A 248 -27.28 16.07 -9.02
C MET A 248 -27.41 17.01 -10.22
N PRO A 249 -27.23 18.34 -10.02
CA PRO A 249 -27.34 19.31 -11.10
C PRO A 249 -26.39 18.97 -12.26
N GLY A 250 -26.93 19.02 -13.49
CA GLY A 250 -26.18 18.71 -14.72
C GLY A 250 -26.16 17.23 -15.12
N VAL A 251 -26.29 16.29 -14.19
CA VAL A 251 -26.16 14.84 -14.46
C VAL A 251 -27.21 14.36 -15.45
N SER A 252 -28.48 14.74 -15.30
CA SER A 252 -29.59 14.32 -16.20
C SER A 252 -29.41 14.76 -17.65
N GLN A 253 -28.55 15.73 -17.93
CA GLN A 253 -28.25 16.22 -19.27
C GLN A 253 -27.18 15.41 -19.98
N THR A 254 -26.41 14.60 -19.24
CA THR A 254 -25.29 13.78 -19.77
C THR A 254 -25.76 12.44 -20.32
N ASN A 255 -24.91 11.80 -21.12
CA ASN A 255 -25.13 10.42 -21.58
C ASN A 255 -25.27 9.46 -20.38
N ALA A 256 -24.38 9.57 -19.40
CA ALA A 256 -24.43 8.74 -18.19
C ALA A 256 -25.74 8.90 -17.42
N GLY A 257 -26.23 10.14 -17.25
CA GLY A 257 -27.49 10.40 -16.56
C GLY A 257 -28.68 9.86 -17.28
N LYS A 258 -28.76 10.04 -18.61
CA LYS A 258 -29.85 9.53 -19.47
C LYS A 258 -29.94 7.99 -19.47
N ASN A 259 -28.76 7.33 -19.50
CA ASN A 259 -28.63 5.88 -19.53
C ASN A 259 -28.55 5.26 -18.13
N LYS A 260 -28.48 6.08 -17.05
CA LYS A 260 -28.29 5.66 -15.66
C LYS A 260 -27.00 4.85 -15.45
N ASN A 261 -25.96 5.14 -16.22
CA ASN A 261 -24.68 4.47 -16.17
C ASN A 261 -23.86 5.00 -14.98
N ILE A 262 -24.10 4.45 -13.81
CA ILE A 262 -23.42 4.77 -12.56
C ILE A 262 -22.77 3.50 -12.05
N ILE A 263 -21.45 3.52 -11.87
CA ILE A 263 -20.67 2.40 -11.35
C ILE A 263 -19.92 2.82 -10.07
N ALA A 264 -19.65 1.85 -9.21
CA ALA A 264 -18.86 2.07 -8.01
C ALA A 264 -17.97 0.89 -7.71
N MET A 265 -16.79 1.17 -7.13
CA MET A 265 -15.85 0.16 -6.67
C MET A 265 -15.29 0.56 -5.30
N ASP A 266 -14.68 -0.40 -4.60
CA ASP A 266 -13.99 -0.13 -3.34
C ASP A 266 -12.87 0.89 -3.52
N GLY A 267 -12.85 1.93 -2.68
CA GLY A 267 -11.90 3.03 -2.81
C GLY A 267 -10.45 2.61 -2.59
N GLY A 268 -10.20 1.75 -1.60
CA GLY A 268 -8.87 1.21 -1.33
C GLY A 268 -8.35 0.39 -2.50
N LEU A 269 -9.20 -0.47 -3.09
CA LEU A 269 -8.83 -1.29 -4.25
C LEU A 269 -8.38 -0.44 -5.44
N VAL A 270 -9.16 0.58 -5.80
CA VAL A 270 -8.94 1.32 -7.05
C VAL A 270 -7.95 2.49 -6.94
N SER A 271 -7.62 2.95 -5.74
CA SER A 271 -6.71 4.08 -5.55
C SER A 271 -5.32 3.72 -5.08
N SER A 272 -5.13 2.50 -4.54
CA SER A 272 -3.87 2.13 -3.88
C SER A 272 -2.70 1.93 -4.84
N PHE A 273 -2.94 1.52 -6.08
CA PHE A 273 -1.87 1.10 -7.01
C PHE A 273 -0.87 0.16 -6.32
N GLY A 274 -1.42 -0.80 -5.58
CA GLY A 274 -0.72 -1.84 -4.84
C GLY A 274 -0.81 -3.22 -5.52
N PRO A 275 -0.61 -4.31 -4.76
CA PRO A 275 -0.60 -5.67 -5.31
C PRO A 275 -1.89 -6.11 -6.01
N ARG A 276 -3.01 -5.44 -5.70
CA ARG A 276 -4.34 -5.71 -6.30
C ARG A 276 -4.65 -4.85 -7.53
N LEU A 277 -3.66 -4.16 -8.12
CA LEU A 277 -3.87 -3.30 -9.28
C LEU A 277 -4.53 -4.04 -10.44
N GLY A 278 -4.07 -5.27 -10.76
CA GLY A 278 -4.64 -6.06 -11.86
C GLY A 278 -6.11 -6.37 -11.64
N GLU A 279 -6.50 -6.74 -10.41
CA GLU A 279 -7.89 -6.95 -9.99
C GLU A 279 -8.73 -5.67 -10.17
N ALA A 280 -8.21 -4.53 -9.73
CA ALA A 280 -8.87 -3.24 -9.87
C ALA A 280 -9.14 -2.89 -11.34
N VAL A 281 -8.13 -3.06 -12.22
CA VAL A 281 -8.22 -2.78 -13.65
C VAL A 281 -9.21 -3.71 -14.35
N ALA A 282 -9.10 -5.03 -14.10
CA ALA A 282 -10.00 -6.02 -14.69
C ALA A 282 -11.45 -5.82 -14.23
N GLY A 283 -11.65 -5.51 -12.94
CA GLY A 283 -12.96 -5.19 -12.39
C GLY A 283 -13.59 -3.96 -13.02
N LEU A 284 -12.83 -2.86 -13.15
CA LEU A 284 -13.33 -1.65 -13.82
C LEU A 284 -13.59 -1.91 -15.31
N ASN A 285 -12.70 -2.60 -16.02
CA ASN A 285 -12.91 -2.96 -17.44
C ASN A 285 -14.22 -3.71 -17.64
N LYS A 286 -14.51 -4.71 -16.80
CA LYS A 286 -15.78 -5.44 -16.86
C LYS A 286 -17.00 -4.52 -16.70
N LEU A 287 -16.98 -3.62 -15.70
CA LEU A 287 -18.06 -2.66 -15.47
C LEU A 287 -18.24 -1.70 -16.65
N LEU A 288 -17.14 -1.24 -17.28
CA LEU A 288 -17.20 -0.39 -18.46
C LEU A 288 -17.82 -1.10 -19.69
N ILE A 289 -17.51 -2.39 -19.87
CA ILE A 289 -18.12 -3.20 -20.94
C ILE A 289 -19.64 -3.40 -20.69
N GLU A 290 -20.02 -3.65 -19.45
CA GLU A 290 -21.42 -3.82 -19.07
C GLU A 290 -22.24 -2.53 -19.26
N SER A 291 -21.65 -1.37 -18.97
CA SER A 291 -22.28 -0.06 -19.13
C SER A 291 -22.41 0.39 -20.60
N ALA A 292 -21.70 -0.25 -21.53
CA ALA A 292 -21.73 0.07 -22.95
C ALA A 292 -22.82 -0.71 -23.73
N LYS A 293 -23.53 -1.63 -23.07
CA LYS A 293 -24.64 -2.40 -23.62
C LYS A 293 -25.98 -1.66 -23.48
#